data_f180dad36b08fd62f4d80b29ba4f820b
#
_entry.id   f180dad36b08fd62f4d80b29ba4f820b
#
_cell.length_a   1.000
_cell.length_b   1.000
_cell.length_c   1.000
_cell.angle_alpha   90.00
_cell.angle_beta   90.00
_cell.angle_gamma   90.00
#
_symmetry.space_group_name_H-M   'P 1'
#
loop_
_entity.id
_entity.type
_entity.pdbx_description
1 polymer ?
#
loop_
_entity_poly.entity_id
_entity_poly.type
_entity_poly.pdbx_seq_one_letter_code
_entity_poly.pdbx_strand_id
1 'polypeptide(L)'
;MKLNQNLKNLLAPTKPKVQFANKNISKDIILYMDSVSVSFDGFKAINDLNLTINNGELRCIIGPNGAGKTTMMDIITGKTRPDEGSVYLGQYTNLLEMSESEIACAGIGRKFQKPTVFESLTVYDNLSLAINGNKGVFASYFGKWRKLNGEQNDFMDNVLHVIGLEHTRHYLASVLSHGQKQWLEIGMLLMQKPQLLLIDEPVTGMTHGEIERTAELLTDLAGEQAIIVVEHDMEFVRQIARKVTVLHQGHILAEGTLSEVQNNRQVIDVYLGGGH
;
A
#
# COMPACT_ATOMS: atom_id res chain seq x y z
N MET A 1 20.01 1.77 3.27
CA MET A 1 20.70 0.45 3.19
C MET A 1 19.99 -0.36 2.12
N LYS A 2 20.64 -0.70 1.00
CA LYS A 2 19.97 -1.43 -0.10
C LYS A 2 19.67 -2.87 0.33
N LEU A 3 18.44 -3.33 0.08
CA LEU A 3 18.07 -4.73 0.28
C LEU A 3 18.99 -5.65 -0.52
N ASN A 4 19.49 -6.68 0.16
CA ASN A 4 20.33 -7.71 -0.47
C ASN A 4 19.46 -8.59 -1.41
N GLN A 5 20.02 -9.14 -2.48
CA GLN A 5 19.28 -9.91 -3.50
C GLN A 5 18.51 -11.11 -2.93
N ASN A 6 19.05 -11.76 -1.90
CA ASN A 6 18.33 -12.86 -1.22
C ASN A 6 17.07 -12.36 -0.50
N LEU A 7 17.15 -11.19 0.13
CA LEU A 7 16.02 -10.56 0.81
C LEU A 7 14.92 -10.15 -0.19
N LYS A 8 15.32 -9.60 -1.33
CA LYS A 8 14.42 -9.28 -2.43
C LYS A 8 13.68 -10.51 -2.94
N ASN A 9 14.37 -11.63 -3.15
CA ASN A 9 13.75 -12.87 -3.59
C ASN A 9 12.75 -13.43 -2.55
N LEU A 10 13.03 -13.28 -1.25
CA LEU A 10 12.15 -13.73 -0.17
C LEU A 10 10.87 -12.88 -0.07
N LEU A 11 10.98 -11.57 -0.35
CA LEU A 11 9.85 -10.64 -0.35
C LEU A 11 9.05 -10.67 -1.65
N ALA A 12 9.55 -11.37 -2.69
CA ALA A 12 8.88 -11.43 -3.99
C ALA A 12 7.43 -11.96 -3.87
N PRO A 13 6.48 -11.31 -4.55
CA PRO A 13 5.07 -11.67 -4.47
C PRO A 13 4.78 -13.05 -5.04
N THR A 14 3.73 -13.71 -4.51
CA THR A 14 3.25 -14.99 -5.05
C THR A 14 2.51 -14.77 -6.36
N LYS A 15 2.86 -15.54 -7.40
CA LYS A 15 2.18 -15.43 -8.71
C LYS A 15 0.74 -15.95 -8.64
N PRO A 16 -0.24 -15.25 -9.23
CA PRO A 16 -1.63 -15.69 -9.28
C PRO A 16 -1.82 -16.95 -10.11
N LYS A 17 -2.89 -17.71 -9.83
CA LYS A 17 -3.32 -18.83 -10.68
C LYS A 17 -3.79 -18.30 -12.04
N VAL A 18 -3.44 -19.01 -13.11
CA VAL A 18 -3.71 -18.61 -14.50
C VAL A 18 -5.21 -18.39 -14.73
N GLN A 19 -5.58 -17.16 -15.09
CA GLN A 19 -6.88 -16.76 -15.62
C GLN A 19 -6.69 -16.26 -17.06
N PHE A 20 -7.77 -16.02 -17.80
CA PHE A 20 -7.67 -15.44 -19.14
C PHE A 20 -7.18 -14.00 -19.05
N ALA A 21 -6.10 -13.69 -19.79
CA ALA A 21 -5.51 -12.36 -19.79
C ALA A 21 -6.43 -11.33 -20.47
N ASN A 22 -6.59 -10.16 -19.85
CA ASN A 22 -7.09 -9.00 -20.59
C ASN A 22 -5.99 -8.50 -21.53
N LYS A 23 -6.12 -8.76 -22.81
CA LYS A 23 -5.10 -8.46 -23.84
C LYS A 23 -4.81 -6.96 -24.02
N ASN A 24 -5.68 -6.09 -23.49
CA ASN A 24 -5.50 -4.65 -23.55
C ASN A 24 -4.54 -4.12 -22.48
N ILE A 25 -4.20 -4.94 -21.48
CA ILE A 25 -3.31 -4.56 -20.38
C ILE A 25 -1.92 -5.12 -20.63
N SER A 26 -0.87 -4.27 -20.57
CA SER A 26 0.53 -4.70 -20.66
C SER A 26 0.90 -5.60 -19.47
N LYS A 27 1.82 -6.55 -19.69
CA LYS A 27 2.35 -7.43 -18.63
C LYS A 27 3.14 -6.68 -17.54
N ASP A 28 3.61 -5.47 -17.86
CA ASP A 28 4.38 -4.64 -16.93
C ASP A 28 3.47 -3.86 -15.96
N ILE A 29 2.15 -3.88 -16.19
CA ILE A 29 1.17 -3.18 -15.37
C ILE A 29 0.70 -4.10 -14.24
N ILE A 30 0.77 -3.58 -12.99
CA ILE A 30 0.23 -4.26 -11.80
C ILE A 30 -1.17 -3.79 -11.44
N LEU A 31 -1.49 -2.51 -11.64
CA LEU A 31 -2.82 -1.95 -11.43
C LEU A 31 -3.25 -1.17 -12.65
N TYR A 32 -4.46 -1.46 -13.12
CA TYR A 32 -5.09 -0.76 -14.23
C TYR A 32 -6.51 -0.35 -13.84
N MET A 33 -6.75 0.95 -13.85
CA MET A 33 -8.08 1.55 -13.66
C MET A 33 -8.43 2.31 -14.93
N ASP A 34 -9.63 2.07 -15.48
CA ASP A 34 -10.09 2.64 -16.72
C ASP A 34 -11.50 3.19 -16.57
N SER A 35 -11.65 4.50 -16.82
CA SER A 35 -12.91 5.25 -16.80
C SER A 35 -13.73 5.06 -15.53
N VAL A 36 -13.04 4.95 -14.37
CA VAL A 36 -13.68 4.66 -13.09
C VAL A 36 -14.40 5.88 -12.57
N SER A 37 -15.69 5.73 -12.26
CA SER A 37 -16.53 6.78 -11.68
C SER A 37 -17.32 6.23 -10.48
N VAL A 38 -17.47 7.03 -9.42
CA VAL A 38 -18.31 6.74 -8.27
C VAL A 38 -18.91 8.00 -7.68
N SER A 39 -20.19 7.93 -7.34
CA SER A 39 -20.94 9.02 -6.73
C SER A 39 -21.53 8.61 -5.38
N PHE A 40 -21.54 9.52 -4.41
CA PHE A 40 -22.21 9.38 -3.12
C PHE A 40 -23.22 10.52 -2.97
N ASP A 41 -24.50 10.20 -2.82
CA ASP A 41 -25.59 11.18 -2.66
C ASP A 41 -25.57 12.30 -3.71
N GLY A 42 -25.23 11.97 -4.95
CA GLY A 42 -25.14 12.91 -6.07
C GLY A 42 -23.82 13.66 -6.20
N PHE A 43 -22.90 13.49 -5.26
CA PHE A 43 -21.55 14.05 -5.34
C PHE A 43 -20.61 13.04 -6.01
N LYS A 44 -20.01 13.39 -7.15
CA LYS A 44 -18.99 12.57 -7.82
C LYS A 44 -17.68 12.64 -7.04
N ALA A 45 -17.39 11.58 -6.29
CA ALA A 45 -16.14 11.46 -5.54
C ALA A 45 -14.97 11.02 -6.42
N ILE A 46 -15.23 10.17 -7.44
CA ILE A 46 -14.32 9.82 -8.52
C ILE A 46 -15.06 10.04 -9.84
N ASN A 47 -14.37 10.61 -10.82
CA ASN A 47 -14.95 11.03 -12.08
C ASN A 47 -13.99 10.72 -13.24
N ASP A 48 -14.30 9.69 -14.02
CA ASP A 48 -13.52 9.22 -15.17
C ASP A 48 -12.01 9.05 -14.83
N LEU A 49 -11.72 8.38 -13.71
CA LEU A 49 -10.36 8.16 -13.25
C LEU A 49 -9.68 7.07 -14.09
N ASN A 50 -8.57 7.45 -14.72
CA ASN A 50 -7.71 6.56 -15.50
C ASN A 50 -6.34 6.50 -14.84
N LEU A 51 -5.97 5.38 -14.19
CA LEU A 51 -4.71 5.22 -13.46
C LEU A 51 -4.04 3.90 -13.82
N THR A 52 -2.75 3.99 -14.16
CA THR A 52 -1.92 2.82 -14.45
C THR A 52 -0.69 2.85 -13.55
N ILE A 53 -0.43 1.72 -12.87
CA ILE A 53 0.76 1.52 -12.04
C ILE A 53 1.54 0.33 -12.60
N ASN A 54 2.85 0.49 -12.77
CA ASN A 54 3.72 -0.58 -13.25
C ASN A 54 4.22 -1.46 -12.11
N ASN A 55 4.66 -2.68 -12.44
CA ASN A 55 5.31 -3.56 -11.47
C ASN A 55 6.52 -2.87 -10.86
N GLY A 56 6.66 -2.96 -9.53
CA GLY A 56 7.77 -2.37 -8.78
C GLY A 56 7.80 -0.83 -8.75
N GLU A 57 6.76 -0.17 -9.24
CA GLU A 57 6.68 1.29 -9.24
C GLU A 57 6.33 1.82 -7.85
N LEU A 58 7.02 2.89 -7.40
CA LEU A 58 6.60 3.72 -6.29
C LEU A 58 5.93 4.98 -6.83
N ARG A 59 4.63 5.10 -6.58
CA ARG A 59 3.79 6.21 -6.99
C ARG A 59 3.30 7.00 -5.78
N CYS A 60 3.55 8.30 -5.76
CA CYS A 60 2.91 9.19 -4.80
C CYS A 60 1.62 9.79 -5.40
N ILE A 61 0.53 9.68 -4.66
CA ILE A 61 -0.74 10.33 -4.99
C ILE A 61 -0.91 11.52 -4.05
N ILE A 62 -0.94 12.71 -4.60
CA ILE A 62 -1.15 13.95 -3.86
C ILE A 62 -2.46 14.63 -4.32
N GLY A 63 -2.93 15.58 -3.53
CA GLY A 63 -4.15 16.33 -3.86
C GLY A 63 -4.79 16.93 -2.61
N PRO A 64 -5.65 17.93 -2.74
CA PRO A 64 -6.36 18.54 -1.62
C PRO A 64 -7.28 17.53 -0.92
N ASN A 65 -7.79 17.91 0.26
CA ASN A 65 -8.81 17.13 0.94
C ASN A 65 -10.08 17.07 0.08
N GLY A 66 -10.72 15.91 0.02
CA GLY A 66 -11.86 15.68 -0.85
C GLY A 66 -11.52 15.42 -2.33
N ALA A 67 -10.25 15.37 -2.72
CA ALA A 67 -9.83 15.08 -4.10
C ALA A 67 -10.19 13.67 -4.59
N GLY A 68 -10.60 12.75 -3.69
CA GLY A 68 -10.94 11.37 -4.04
C GLY A 68 -9.86 10.34 -3.69
N LYS A 69 -8.75 10.73 -3.06
CA LYS A 69 -7.61 9.84 -2.75
C LYS A 69 -8.02 8.59 -1.96
N THR A 70 -8.73 8.76 -0.86
CA THR A 70 -9.22 7.64 -0.03
C THR A 70 -10.24 6.78 -0.78
N THR A 71 -11.15 7.43 -1.54
CA THR A 71 -12.14 6.72 -2.36
C THR A 71 -11.49 5.87 -3.43
N MET A 72 -10.44 6.37 -4.09
CA MET A 72 -9.63 5.59 -5.03
C MET A 72 -9.04 4.34 -4.36
N MET A 73 -8.43 4.49 -3.18
CA MET A 73 -7.90 3.35 -2.43
C MET A 73 -9.00 2.37 -1.98
N ASP A 74 -10.16 2.89 -1.58
CA ASP A 74 -11.33 2.09 -1.19
C ASP A 74 -11.87 1.28 -2.40
N ILE A 75 -11.82 1.82 -3.60
CA ILE A 75 -12.17 1.09 -4.84
C ILE A 75 -11.17 -0.04 -5.11
N ILE A 76 -9.87 0.23 -5.04
CA ILE A 76 -8.82 -0.76 -5.29
C ILE A 76 -8.91 -1.93 -4.29
N THR A 77 -9.30 -1.66 -3.05
CA THR A 77 -9.45 -2.69 -2.00
C THR A 77 -10.84 -3.35 -1.96
N GLY A 78 -11.77 -2.93 -2.82
CA GLY A 78 -13.13 -3.50 -2.90
C GLY A 78 -14.11 -3.01 -1.85
N LYS A 79 -13.70 -2.09 -0.96
CA LYS A 79 -14.54 -1.48 0.06
C LYS A 79 -15.61 -0.57 -0.55
N THR A 80 -15.31 0.08 -1.68
CA THR A 80 -16.24 0.86 -2.47
C THR A 80 -16.36 0.25 -3.86
N ARG A 81 -17.58 0.08 -4.36
CA ARG A 81 -17.83 -0.33 -5.76
C ARG A 81 -18.07 0.91 -6.60
N PRO A 82 -17.34 1.07 -7.73
CA PRO A 82 -17.63 2.15 -8.66
C PRO A 82 -18.95 1.92 -9.39
N ASP A 83 -19.55 3.01 -9.87
CA ASP A 83 -20.76 2.99 -10.69
C ASP A 83 -20.41 2.60 -12.15
N GLU A 84 -19.22 3.01 -12.60
CA GLU A 84 -18.74 2.80 -13.97
C GLU A 84 -17.23 2.51 -13.98
N GLY A 85 -16.76 1.92 -15.09
CA GLY A 85 -15.35 1.65 -15.33
C GLY A 85 -14.91 0.25 -14.97
N SER A 86 -13.60 0.03 -14.99
CA SER A 86 -13.00 -1.27 -14.69
C SER A 86 -11.72 -1.14 -13.88
N VAL A 87 -11.44 -2.15 -13.02
CA VAL A 87 -10.26 -2.17 -12.16
C VAL A 87 -9.64 -3.56 -12.20
N TYR A 88 -8.38 -3.65 -12.63
CA TYR A 88 -7.66 -4.91 -12.76
C TYR A 88 -6.35 -4.92 -11.98
N LEU A 89 -6.08 -6.04 -11.32
CA LEU A 89 -4.75 -6.39 -10.81
C LEU A 89 -4.05 -7.24 -11.88
N GLY A 90 -2.99 -6.68 -12.48
CA GLY A 90 -2.37 -7.26 -13.66
C GLY A 90 -3.33 -7.43 -14.83
N GLN A 91 -3.07 -8.43 -15.69
CA GLN A 91 -3.89 -8.69 -16.88
C GLN A 91 -5.12 -9.57 -16.59
N TYR A 92 -5.17 -10.21 -15.40
CA TYR A 92 -6.03 -11.37 -15.22
C TYR A 92 -7.14 -11.17 -14.17
N THR A 93 -6.93 -10.31 -13.18
CA THR A 93 -7.77 -10.28 -12.00
C THR A 93 -8.65 -9.04 -11.99
N ASN A 94 -9.95 -9.22 -12.30
CA ASN A 94 -10.93 -8.15 -12.19
C ASN A 94 -11.29 -7.95 -10.70
N LEU A 95 -10.87 -6.82 -10.13
CA LEU A 95 -11.09 -6.52 -8.72
C LEU A 95 -12.57 -6.25 -8.40
N LEU A 96 -13.35 -5.84 -9.39
CA LEU A 96 -14.79 -5.55 -9.19
C LEU A 96 -15.63 -6.82 -9.00
N GLU A 97 -15.09 -8.00 -9.31
CA GLU A 97 -15.75 -9.30 -9.13
C GLU A 97 -15.37 -9.98 -7.79
N MET A 98 -14.46 -9.36 -7.01
CA MET A 98 -13.88 -9.96 -5.81
C MET A 98 -14.37 -9.25 -4.54
N SER A 99 -14.47 -9.97 -3.44
CA SER A 99 -14.62 -9.41 -2.09
C SER A 99 -13.32 -8.80 -1.58
N GLU A 100 -13.38 -7.94 -0.56
CA GLU A 100 -12.19 -7.35 0.08
C GLU A 100 -11.17 -8.40 0.53
N SER A 101 -11.65 -9.53 1.08
CA SER A 101 -10.78 -10.63 1.52
C SER A 101 -10.09 -11.36 0.35
N GLU A 102 -10.77 -11.54 -0.77
CA GLU A 102 -10.19 -12.12 -1.98
C GLU A 102 -9.16 -11.19 -2.61
N ILE A 103 -9.43 -9.88 -2.62
CA ILE A 103 -8.49 -8.85 -3.10
C ILE A 103 -7.21 -8.85 -2.25
N ALA A 104 -7.34 -8.91 -0.92
CA ALA A 104 -6.19 -9.02 -0.03
C ALA A 104 -5.40 -10.32 -0.29
N CYS A 105 -6.09 -11.46 -0.50
CA CYS A 105 -5.46 -12.73 -0.86
C CYS A 105 -4.83 -12.72 -2.27
N ALA A 106 -5.34 -11.90 -3.19
CA ALA A 106 -4.75 -11.71 -4.51
C ALA A 106 -3.43 -10.91 -4.47
N GLY A 107 -3.09 -10.31 -3.34
CA GLY A 107 -1.81 -9.65 -3.10
C GLY A 107 -1.88 -8.12 -3.09
N ILE A 108 -3.02 -7.54 -2.71
CA ILE A 108 -3.14 -6.11 -2.41
C ILE A 108 -3.13 -5.93 -0.90
N GLY A 109 -2.07 -5.30 -0.37
CA GLY A 109 -1.97 -4.91 1.04
C GLY A 109 -2.32 -3.44 1.23
N ARG A 110 -3.12 -3.10 2.23
CA ARG A 110 -3.42 -1.71 2.58
C ARG A 110 -3.08 -1.40 4.02
N LYS A 111 -2.26 -0.39 4.22
CA LYS A 111 -2.01 0.26 5.49
C LYS A 111 -2.93 1.45 5.63
N PHE A 112 -3.69 1.48 6.71
CA PHE A 112 -4.57 2.59 7.06
C PHE A 112 -3.82 3.69 7.82
N GLN A 113 -4.42 4.88 7.95
CA GLN A 113 -3.83 6.02 8.67
C GLN A 113 -3.50 5.69 10.14
N LYS A 114 -4.39 4.98 10.84
CA LYS A 114 -4.16 4.55 12.23
C LYS A 114 -3.57 3.14 12.23
N PRO A 115 -2.48 2.90 13.00
CA PRO A 115 -1.91 1.56 13.11
C PRO A 115 -2.94 0.54 13.64
N THR A 116 -3.02 -0.62 12.98
CA THR A 116 -3.93 -1.72 13.33
C THR A 116 -3.19 -2.88 13.99
N VAL A 117 -2.21 -2.56 14.83
CA VAL A 117 -1.43 -3.57 15.57
C VAL A 117 -2.15 -4.04 16.83
N PHE A 118 -1.96 -5.30 17.20
CA PHE A 118 -2.47 -5.86 18.45
C PHE A 118 -1.52 -5.50 19.60
N GLU A 119 -1.83 -4.43 20.32
CA GLU A 119 -0.95 -3.86 21.36
C GLU A 119 -0.65 -4.81 22.52
N SER A 120 -1.57 -5.73 22.83
CA SER A 120 -1.40 -6.76 23.87
C SER A 120 -0.53 -7.94 23.46
N LEU A 121 -0.12 -7.99 22.19
CA LEU A 121 0.73 -9.04 21.64
C LEU A 121 2.15 -8.53 21.42
N THR A 122 3.12 -9.46 21.37
CA THR A 122 4.49 -9.10 21.01
C THR A 122 4.60 -8.73 19.53
N VAL A 123 5.71 -8.08 19.15
CA VAL A 123 6.04 -7.82 17.72
C VAL A 123 6.05 -9.14 16.93
N TYR A 124 6.68 -10.19 17.49
CA TYR A 124 6.70 -11.53 16.91
C TYR A 124 5.29 -12.09 16.68
N ASP A 125 4.42 -11.97 17.68
CA ASP A 125 3.06 -12.49 17.60
C ASP A 125 2.23 -11.74 16.54
N ASN A 126 2.35 -10.40 16.46
CA ASN A 126 1.71 -9.61 15.43
C ASN A 126 2.10 -10.07 14.03
N LEU A 127 3.40 -10.26 13.77
CA LEU A 127 3.89 -10.76 12.48
C LEU A 127 3.43 -12.18 12.20
N SER A 128 3.41 -13.05 13.23
CA SER A 128 2.95 -14.44 13.11
C SER A 128 1.48 -14.54 12.69
N LEU A 129 0.62 -13.65 13.20
CA LEU A 129 -0.79 -13.58 12.83
C LEU A 129 -1.01 -13.19 11.37
N ALA A 130 -0.10 -12.42 10.81
CA ALA A 130 -0.20 -11.91 9.44
C ALA A 130 0.19 -12.94 8.38
N ILE A 131 0.84 -14.05 8.76
CA ILE A 131 1.24 -15.08 7.79
C ILE A 131 0.02 -15.71 7.13
N ASN A 132 -0.03 -15.69 5.80
CA ASN A 132 -1.04 -16.39 5.03
C ASN A 132 -0.89 -17.91 5.20
N GLY A 133 -1.78 -18.49 5.97
CA GLY A 133 -1.87 -19.93 6.16
C GLY A 133 -3.31 -20.30 6.45
N ASN A 134 -3.70 -21.52 6.08
CA ASN A 134 -5.08 -22.06 6.26
C ASN A 134 -5.65 -21.65 7.64
N LYS A 135 -6.31 -20.51 7.66
CA LYS A 135 -7.03 -19.99 8.85
C LYS A 135 -8.31 -20.79 9.01
N GLY A 136 -8.17 -22.06 9.38
CA GLY A 136 -9.33 -22.79 9.89
C GLY A 136 -9.82 -22.03 11.13
N VAL A 137 -11.09 -21.61 11.13
CA VAL A 137 -11.78 -20.89 12.22
C VAL A 137 -11.55 -21.56 13.60
N PHE A 138 -11.18 -22.85 13.62
CA PHE A 138 -10.85 -23.65 14.79
C PHE A 138 -9.46 -23.42 15.39
N ALA A 139 -8.49 -22.85 14.67
CA ALA A 139 -7.15 -22.63 15.22
C ALA A 139 -7.13 -21.51 16.26
N SER A 140 -8.02 -20.52 16.13
CA SER A 140 -8.17 -19.41 17.07
C SER A 140 -8.81 -19.84 18.41
N TYR A 141 -9.58 -20.94 18.45
CA TYR A 141 -10.33 -21.37 19.62
C TYR A 141 -9.49 -22.17 20.62
N PHE A 142 -8.37 -22.79 20.19
CA PHE A 142 -7.59 -23.72 21.01
C PHE A 142 -6.26 -23.15 21.52
N GLY A 143 -5.97 -21.86 21.40
CA GLY A 143 -4.85 -21.20 22.09
C GLY A 143 -3.44 -21.75 21.77
N LYS A 144 -3.31 -22.67 20.81
CA LYS A 144 -2.02 -23.15 20.33
C LYS A 144 -1.59 -22.30 19.14
N TRP A 145 -0.82 -21.27 19.43
CA TRP A 145 -0.04 -20.56 18.42
C TRP A 145 0.69 -21.58 17.58
N ARG A 146 0.40 -21.62 16.29
CA ARG A 146 1.06 -22.53 15.37
C ARG A 146 2.55 -22.18 15.37
N LYS A 147 3.39 -23.09 15.84
CA LYS A 147 4.84 -22.91 15.70
C LYS A 147 5.14 -22.73 14.21
N LEU A 148 5.78 -21.63 13.87
CA LEU A 148 6.26 -21.38 12.53
C LEU A 148 7.28 -22.45 12.16
N ASN A 149 7.28 -22.89 10.89
CA ASN A 149 8.36 -23.74 10.40
C ASN A 149 9.65 -22.92 10.19
N GLY A 150 10.77 -23.58 9.90
CA GLY A 150 12.08 -22.91 9.72
C GLY A 150 12.01 -21.79 8.69
N GLU A 151 11.47 -22.06 7.49
CA GLU A 151 11.34 -21.10 6.39
C GLU A 151 10.50 -19.86 6.77
N GLN A 152 9.41 -20.07 7.54
CA GLN A 152 8.56 -18.98 8.01
C GLN A 152 9.27 -18.12 9.07
N ASN A 153 10.09 -18.75 9.95
CA ASN A 153 10.90 -18.00 10.90
C ASN A 153 11.99 -17.19 10.19
N ASP A 154 12.70 -17.78 9.24
CA ASP A 154 13.73 -17.10 8.45
C ASP A 154 13.13 -15.92 7.68
N PHE A 155 11.93 -16.10 7.11
CA PHE A 155 11.21 -15.02 6.45
C PHE A 155 10.81 -13.91 7.42
N MET A 156 10.31 -14.26 8.60
CA MET A 156 9.98 -13.29 9.66
C MET A 156 11.23 -12.52 10.13
N ASP A 157 12.36 -13.19 10.31
CA ASP A 157 13.61 -12.53 10.73
C ASP A 157 14.06 -11.52 9.67
N ASN A 158 13.89 -11.86 8.38
CA ASN A 158 14.14 -10.94 7.29
C ASN A 158 13.17 -9.74 7.30
N VAL A 159 11.88 -9.96 7.54
CA VAL A 159 10.90 -8.87 7.66
C VAL A 159 11.24 -7.97 8.84
N LEU A 160 11.57 -8.53 10.01
CA LEU A 160 12.01 -7.77 11.18
C LEU A 160 13.21 -6.88 10.87
N HIS A 161 14.19 -7.42 10.14
CA HIS A 161 15.36 -6.67 9.68
C HIS A 161 14.97 -5.50 8.76
N VAL A 162 14.11 -5.75 7.79
CA VAL A 162 13.62 -4.73 6.84
C VAL A 162 12.94 -3.57 7.56
N ILE A 163 12.05 -3.89 8.52
CA ILE A 163 11.32 -2.86 9.28
C ILE A 163 12.11 -2.30 10.49
N GLY A 164 13.33 -2.83 10.77
CA GLY A 164 14.23 -2.35 11.83
C GLY A 164 13.73 -2.64 13.25
N LEU A 165 13.01 -3.75 13.44
CA LEU A 165 12.42 -4.12 14.74
C LEU A 165 13.00 -5.42 15.34
N GLU A 166 14.19 -5.88 14.92
CA GLU A 166 14.82 -7.11 15.40
C GLU A 166 14.97 -7.12 16.93
N HIS A 167 15.44 -6.01 17.48
CA HIS A 167 15.72 -5.88 18.92
C HIS A 167 14.45 -5.81 19.80
N THR A 168 13.31 -5.49 19.18
CA THR A 168 12.01 -5.39 19.85
C THR A 168 11.13 -6.62 19.65
N ARG A 169 11.64 -7.67 19.00
CA ARG A 169 10.90 -8.89 18.63
C ARG A 169 9.98 -9.43 19.71
N HIS A 170 10.45 -9.47 20.96
CA HIS A 170 9.73 -10.02 22.11
C HIS A 170 9.05 -8.96 22.97
N TYR A 171 9.11 -7.69 22.58
CA TYR A 171 8.43 -6.62 23.31
C TYR A 171 6.95 -6.60 22.90
N LEU A 172 6.09 -6.21 23.84
CA LEU A 172 4.69 -5.93 23.52
C LEU A 172 4.61 -4.75 22.56
N ALA A 173 3.70 -4.83 21.58
CA ALA A 173 3.51 -3.72 20.62
C ALA A 173 3.02 -2.43 21.31
N SER A 174 2.45 -2.52 22.52
CA SER A 174 2.04 -1.35 23.31
C SER A 174 3.20 -0.43 23.70
N VAL A 175 4.44 -0.96 23.84
CA VAL A 175 5.61 -0.16 24.26
C VAL A 175 6.36 0.47 23.08
N LEU A 176 5.98 0.15 21.85
CA LEU A 176 6.56 0.73 20.66
C LEU A 176 6.17 2.20 20.49
N SER A 177 7.08 3.01 19.93
CA SER A 177 6.76 4.36 19.47
C SER A 177 5.68 4.34 18.39
N HIS A 178 5.09 5.50 18.08
CA HIS A 178 4.10 5.60 17.00
C HIS A 178 4.71 5.14 15.66
N GLY A 179 5.89 5.62 15.30
CA GLY A 179 6.59 5.21 14.07
C GLY A 179 6.90 3.72 14.04
N GLN A 180 7.36 3.14 15.15
CA GLN A 180 7.62 1.70 15.25
C GLN A 180 6.34 0.86 15.07
N LYS A 181 5.18 1.33 15.56
CA LYS A 181 3.88 0.67 15.30
C LYS A 181 3.52 0.73 13.81
N GLN A 182 3.79 1.84 13.14
CA GLN A 182 3.59 1.97 11.69
C GLN A 182 4.49 1.00 10.92
N TRP A 183 5.77 0.86 11.30
CA TRP A 183 6.69 -0.10 10.68
C TRP A 183 6.27 -1.54 10.94
N LEU A 184 5.78 -1.85 12.15
CA LEU A 184 5.22 -3.18 12.45
C LEU A 184 4.03 -3.50 11.56
N GLU A 185 3.13 -2.55 11.31
CA GLU A 185 1.99 -2.73 10.40
C GLU A 185 2.45 -3.00 8.96
N ILE A 186 3.46 -2.26 8.47
CA ILE A 186 4.09 -2.54 7.17
C ILE A 186 4.68 -3.96 7.17
N GLY A 187 5.36 -4.36 8.25
CA GLY A 187 5.89 -5.71 8.41
C GLY A 187 4.79 -6.78 8.33
N MET A 188 3.65 -6.56 8.98
CA MET A 188 2.49 -7.47 8.91
C MET A 188 1.96 -7.61 7.47
N LEU A 189 1.95 -6.53 6.70
CA LEU A 189 1.60 -6.59 5.28
C LEU A 189 2.65 -7.37 4.47
N LEU A 190 3.93 -7.13 4.71
CA LEU A 190 5.03 -7.84 4.04
C LEU A 190 4.99 -9.35 4.30
N MET A 191 4.56 -9.80 5.50
CA MET A 191 4.37 -11.22 5.80
C MET A 191 3.35 -11.90 4.88
N GLN A 192 2.48 -11.14 4.22
CA GLN A 192 1.51 -11.64 3.24
C GLN A 192 2.05 -11.68 1.81
N LYS A 193 3.28 -11.20 1.57
CA LYS A 193 3.94 -11.11 0.25
C LYS A 193 3.07 -10.38 -0.78
N PRO A 194 2.68 -9.13 -0.54
CA PRO A 194 1.81 -8.40 -1.45
C PRO A 194 2.53 -8.07 -2.75
N GLN A 195 1.75 -7.96 -3.85
CA GLN A 195 2.21 -7.46 -5.14
C GLN A 195 2.09 -5.93 -5.22
N LEU A 196 1.06 -5.39 -4.55
CA LEU A 196 0.77 -3.97 -4.48
C LEU A 196 0.51 -3.57 -3.02
N LEU A 197 1.24 -2.56 -2.55
CA LEU A 197 1.04 -1.92 -1.25
C LEU A 197 0.35 -0.57 -1.43
N LEU A 198 -0.73 -0.36 -0.70
CA LEU A 198 -1.42 0.92 -0.58
C LEU A 198 -1.14 1.49 0.81
N ILE A 199 -0.51 2.65 0.87
CA ILE A 199 -0.05 3.25 2.13
C ILE A 199 -0.65 4.65 2.24
N ASP A 200 -1.47 4.85 3.26
CA ASP A 200 -2.20 6.09 3.50
C ASP A 200 -1.53 6.87 4.63
N GLU A 201 -0.98 8.06 4.31
CA GLU A 201 -0.31 8.99 5.23
C GLU A 201 0.67 8.31 6.20
N PRO A 202 1.73 7.63 5.69
CA PRO A 202 2.61 6.81 6.52
C PRO A 202 3.40 7.57 7.58
N VAL A 203 3.61 8.89 7.42
CA VAL A 203 4.51 9.65 8.29
C VAL A 203 3.80 10.59 9.26
N THR A 204 2.47 10.59 9.25
CA THR A 204 1.69 11.43 10.17
C THR A 204 2.02 11.14 11.64
N GLY A 205 2.46 12.15 12.38
CA GLY A 205 2.80 12.05 13.80
C GLY A 205 4.18 11.42 14.09
N MET A 206 5.02 11.24 13.09
CA MET A 206 6.38 10.75 13.24
C MET A 206 7.39 11.87 13.55
N THR A 207 8.46 11.52 14.23
CA THR A 207 9.65 12.36 14.36
C THR A 207 10.42 12.40 13.03
N HIS A 208 11.30 13.41 12.88
CA HIS A 208 12.11 13.56 11.65
C HIS A 208 12.94 12.30 11.31
N GLY A 209 13.59 11.70 12.31
CA GLY A 209 14.33 10.44 12.10
C GLY A 209 13.46 9.25 11.71
N GLU A 210 12.22 9.18 12.22
CA GLU A 210 11.25 8.15 11.81
C GLU A 210 10.77 8.38 10.37
N ILE A 211 10.61 9.64 9.95
CA ILE A 211 10.25 10.01 8.57
C ILE A 211 11.35 9.56 7.59
N GLU A 212 12.62 9.91 7.89
CA GLU A 212 13.77 9.50 7.08
C GLU A 212 13.85 7.97 6.96
N ARG A 213 13.70 7.26 8.09
CA ARG A 213 13.71 5.80 8.09
C ARG A 213 12.55 5.20 7.30
N THR A 214 11.37 5.81 7.34
CA THR A 214 10.21 5.38 6.55
C THR A 214 10.46 5.61 5.06
N ALA A 215 11.10 6.71 4.68
CA ALA A 215 11.49 6.99 3.30
C ALA A 215 12.48 5.93 2.76
N GLU A 216 13.50 5.58 3.55
CA GLU A 216 14.44 4.50 3.21
C GLU A 216 13.70 3.17 3.02
N LEU A 217 12.84 2.79 3.99
CA LEU A 217 12.07 1.56 3.95
C LEU A 217 11.24 1.44 2.66
N LEU A 218 10.44 2.46 2.34
CA LEU A 218 9.58 2.43 1.15
C LEU A 218 10.39 2.44 -0.15
N THR A 219 11.50 3.16 -0.18
CA THR A 219 12.40 3.20 -1.35
C THR A 219 13.10 1.84 -1.56
N ASP A 220 13.48 1.16 -0.50
CA ASP A 220 14.11 -0.16 -0.54
C ASP A 220 13.12 -1.26 -0.98
N LEU A 221 11.86 -1.14 -0.59
CA LEU A 221 10.79 -2.07 -1.00
C LEU A 221 10.38 -1.87 -2.46
N ALA A 222 10.50 -0.65 -2.98
CA ALA A 222 10.19 -0.35 -4.37
C ALA A 222 11.09 -1.13 -5.33
N GLY A 223 10.50 -1.67 -6.40
CA GLY A 223 11.18 -2.56 -7.35
C GLY A 223 10.80 -4.03 -7.17
N GLU A 224 10.59 -4.47 -5.92
CA GLU A 224 10.07 -5.81 -5.63
C GLU A 224 8.54 -5.81 -5.53
N GLN A 225 7.97 -4.81 -4.86
CA GLN A 225 6.54 -4.54 -4.83
C GLN A 225 6.22 -3.20 -5.48
N ALA A 226 5.06 -3.10 -6.09
CA ALA A 226 4.50 -1.80 -6.44
C ALA A 226 3.94 -1.13 -5.17
N ILE A 227 4.14 0.16 -5.04
CA ILE A 227 3.72 0.93 -3.86
C ILE A 227 2.98 2.19 -4.30
N ILE A 228 1.77 2.37 -3.80
CA ILE A 228 1.04 3.64 -3.88
C ILE A 228 1.07 4.27 -2.50
N VAL A 229 1.60 5.48 -2.42
CA VAL A 229 1.62 6.30 -1.20
C VAL A 229 0.70 7.49 -1.41
N VAL A 230 -0.32 7.62 -0.57
CA VAL A 230 -1.13 8.84 -0.48
C VAL A 230 -0.51 9.71 0.59
N GLU A 231 -0.13 10.93 0.24
CA GLU A 231 0.55 11.85 1.15
C GLU A 231 0.21 13.32 0.86
N HIS A 232 0.39 14.15 1.87
CA HIS A 232 0.27 15.61 1.78
C HIS A 232 1.55 16.32 2.27
N ASP A 233 2.48 15.60 2.92
CA ASP A 233 3.80 16.11 3.30
C ASP A 233 4.71 16.12 2.07
N MET A 234 4.93 17.32 1.51
CA MET A 234 5.73 17.51 0.29
C MET A 234 7.22 17.27 0.51
N GLU A 235 7.70 17.35 1.74
CA GLU A 235 9.10 17.05 2.06
C GLU A 235 9.33 15.55 2.01
N PHE A 236 8.45 14.78 2.59
CA PHE A 236 8.46 13.33 2.48
C PHE A 236 8.25 12.84 1.04
N VAL A 237 7.28 13.41 0.31
CA VAL A 237 7.06 13.11 -1.11
C VAL A 237 8.34 13.34 -1.91
N ARG A 238 9.10 14.43 -1.65
CA ARG A 238 10.36 14.72 -2.33
C ARG A 238 11.42 13.65 -2.11
N GLN A 239 11.43 13.02 -0.94
CA GLN A 239 12.41 11.97 -0.60
C GLN A 239 12.14 10.66 -1.34
N ILE A 240 10.87 10.30 -1.54
CA ILE A 240 10.49 8.96 -2.03
C ILE A 240 9.98 8.96 -3.47
N ALA A 241 9.40 10.05 -3.96
CA ALA A 241 8.65 10.05 -5.21
C ALA A 241 9.56 9.91 -6.42
N ARG A 242 9.33 8.84 -7.20
CA ARG A 242 9.83 8.72 -8.58
C ARG A 242 8.83 9.25 -9.58
N LYS A 243 7.55 9.03 -9.33
CA LYS A 243 6.43 9.52 -10.11
C LYS A 243 5.33 10.01 -9.17
N VAL A 244 4.73 11.14 -9.49
CA VAL A 244 3.65 11.79 -8.72
C VAL A 244 2.42 11.90 -9.60
N THR A 245 1.27 11.60 -9.02
CA THR A 245 -0.05 11.84 -9.61
C THR A 245 -0.80 12.83 -8.73
N VAL A 246 -1.28 13.92 -9.30
CA VAL A 246 -2.13 14.89 -8.61
C VAL A 246 -3.57 14.55 -8.88
N LEU A 247 -4.30 14.23 -7.82
CA LEU A 247 -5.74 14.00 -7.86
C LEU A 247 -6.48 15.29 -7.47
N HIS A 248 -7.48 15.67 -8.23
CA HIS A 248 -8.34 16.81 -7.97
C HIS A 248 -9.76 16.55 -8.45
N GLN A 249 -10.76 16.76 -7.58
CA GLN A 249 -12.19 16.56 -7.90
C GLN A 249 -12.48 15.20 -8.59
N GLY A 250 -11.83 14.14 -8.09
CA GLY A 250 -12.07 12.78 -8.55
C GLY A 250 -11.35 12.37 -9.85
N HIS A 251 -10.53 13.22 -10.46
CA HIS A 251 -9.78 12.90 -11.68
C HIS A 251 -8.30 13.26 -11.57
N ILE A 252 -7.47 12.73 -12.45
CA ILE A 252 -6.05 13.06 -12.50
C ILE A 252 -5.88 14.44 -13.17
N LEU A 253 -5.33 15.37 -12.41
CA LEU A 253 -5.03 16.72 -12.88
C LEU A 253 -3.67 16.79 -13.60
N ALA A 254 -2.67 16.10 -13.06
CA ALA A 254 -1.33 16.02 -13.62
C ALA A 254 -0.64 14.75 -13.16
N GLU A 255 0.30 14.26 -13.98
CA GLU A 255 1.14 13.12 -13.69
C GLU A 255 2.55 13.33 -14.26
N GLY A 256 3.58 13.00 -13.49
CA GLY A 256 4.98 13.15 -13.93
C GLY A 256 5.96 13.05 -12.77
N THR A 257 7.18 13.53 -12.96
CA THR A 257 8.13 13.74 -11.89
C THR A 257 7.64 14.85 -10.95
N LEU A 258 8.14 14.89 -9.72
CA LEU A 258 7.75 15.93 -8.78
C LEU A 258 8.02 17.35 -9.35
N SER A 259 9.14 17.53 -10.05
CA SER A 259 9.47 18.82 -10.68
C SER A 259 8.48 19.22 -11.79
N GLU A 260 8.06 18.26 -12.64
CA GLU A 260 7.06 18.53 -13.69
C GLU A 260 5.73 18.92 -13.08
N VAL A 261 5.28 18.19 -12.06
CA VAL A 261 4.03 18.45 -11.35
C VAL A 261 4.05 19.81 -10.63
N GLN A 262 5.14 20.15 -9.95
CA GLN A 262 5.29 21.44 -9.25
C GLN A 262 5.31 22.65 -10.19
N ASN A 263 5.75 22.45 -11.44
CA ASN A 263 5.76 23.50 -12.46
C ASN A 263 4.49 23.52 -13.33
N ASN A 264 3.57 22.59 -13.11
CA ASN A 264 2.31 22.55 -13.85
C ASN A 264 1.39 23.68 -13.38
N ARG A 265 0.98 24.55 -14.33
CA ARG A 265 0.15 25.72 -14.02
C ARG A 265 -1.18 25.37 -13.38
N GLN A 266 -1.84 24.30 -13.84
CA GLN A 266 -3.12 23.87 -13.29
C GLN A 266 -2.97 23.38 -11.83
N VAL A 267 -1.85 22.71 -11.51
CA VAL A 267 -1.55 22.27 -10.16
C VAL A 267 -1.29 23.47 -9.26
N ILE A 268 -0.51 24.45 -9.74
CA ILE A 268 -0.24 25.69 -9.00
C ILE A 268 -1.55 26.43 -8.69
N ASP A 269 -2.43 26.57 -9.66
CA ASP A 269 -3.73 27.26 -9.49
C ASP A 269 -4.60 26.56 -8.45
N VAL A 270 -4.63 25.23 -8.41
CA VAL A 270 -5.37 24.43 -7.42
C VAL A 270 -4.82 24.58 -6.01
N TYR A 271 -3.49 24.60 -5.85
CA TYR A 271 -2.84 24.66 -4.54
C TYR A 271 -2.69 26.09 -4.01
N LEU A 272 -2.54 27.09 -4.89
CA LEU A 272 -2.35 28.50 -4.53
C LEU A 272 -3.64 29.33 -4.75
N GLY A 273 -4.51 28.94 -5.67
CA GLY A 273 -5.74 29.65 -6.03
C GLY A 273 -6.93 29.37 -5.10
N GLY A 274 -6.84 28.41 -4.19
CA GLY A 274 -7.90 28.05 -3.23
C GLY A 274 -8.02 28.96 -2.01
N GLY A 275 -7.40 30.12 -2.02
CA GLY A 275 -7.38 31.15 -0.95
C GLY A 275 -8.35 32.31 -1.20
N HIS A 276 -9.61 32.01 -1.60
CA HIS A 276 -10.69 33.02 -1.60
C HIS A 276 -11.95 32.45 -0.96
#